data_3099fb2ee2558976e97e554307e599a5
#
_entry.id   3099fb2ee2558976e97e554307e599a5
#
_cell.length_a   1.000
_cell.length_b   1.000
_cell.length_c   1.000
_cell.angle_alpha   90.00
_cell.angle_beta   90.00
_cell.angle_gamma   90.00
#
_symmetry.space_group_name_H-M   'P 1'
#
loop_
_entity.id
_entity.type
_entity.pdbx_description
1 polymer ?
#
loop_
_entity_poly.entity_id
_entity_poly.type
_entity_poly.pdbx_seq_one_letter_code
_entity_poly.pdbx_strand_id
1 'polypeptide(L)'
;SNFYHGINRFAVASFIMISGCLYLDSKRTWNLRRLWKRNILPIAAAYIFWQMFYAVYKIITNGTLAKGSKAALVKFMVYISKSYFHLWYLPMLIGLLIITPMLWEIVNSARGKQWEEYMIVLFLVFQILPYTINYFPLPWKDHIMDILQTVQPEMVTGYIGYFILGHYLSHYEVSKKLEYLVYVLGVILILAAIGLCYISSQKSGKPIQSFYENYTLAGFFWGSSFFLFFKNHVSKIKWNEKQEKRICYLGSCTFGIYLIHALIRDILHRIGIDSMMISNTAIAIPLLITMIFVLSLAAVMIIKKIP
;
A
#
# COMPACT_ATOMS: atom_id res chain seq x y z
N SER A 1 18.17 -4.99 -6.85
CA SER A 1 16.91 -4.99 -6.05
C SER A 1 15.90 -3.92 -6.52
N ASN A 2 16.34 -2.75 -7.07
CA ASN A 2 15.45 -1.66 -7.51
C ASN A 2 14.36 -2.09 -8.50
N PHE A 3 14.66 -3.03 -9.40
CA PHE A 3 13.68 -3.55 -10.36
C PHE A 3 12.46 -4.19 -9.65
N TYR A 4 12.69 -5.11 -8.73
CA TYR A 4 11.60 -5.76 -7.98
C TYR A 4 10.85 -4.80 -7.07
N HIS A 5 11.55 -3.86 -6.46
CA HIS A 5 10.91 -2.83 -5.65
C HIS A 5 9.99 -1.93 -6.50
N GLY A 6 10.46 -1.48 -7.65
CA GLY A 6 9.68 -0.63 -8.54
C GLY A 6 8.44 -1.34 -9.08
N ILE A 7 8.59 -2.57 -9.60
CA ILE A 7 7.47 -3.33 -10.15
C ILE A 7 6.37 -3.57 -9.10
N ASN A 8 6.72 -3.84 -7.84
CA ASN A 8 5.75 -4.13 -6.78
C ASN A 8 5.09 -2.86 -6.17
N ARG A 9 5.49 -1.65 -6.58
CA ARG A 9 4.93 -0.41 -6.01
C ARG A 9 3.46 -0.18 -6.32
N PHE A 10 2.89 -0.84 -7.32
CA PHE A 10 1.45 -0.79 -7.59
C PHE A 10 0.60 -1.26 -6.40
N ALA A 11 1.13 -2.10 -5.53
CA ALA A 11 0.37 -2.82 -4.52
C ALA A 11 -0.36 -1.86 -3.55
N VAL A 12 0.34 -0.87 -2.97
CA VAL A 12 -0.27 0.07 -2.01
C VAL A 12 -1.39 0.88 -2.67
N ALA A 13 -1.11 1.49 -3.82
CA ALA A 13 -2.10 2.26 -4.57
C ALA A 13 -3.32 1.40 -4.93
N SER A 14 -3.10 0.17 -5.42
CA SER A 14 -4.17 -0.75 -5.78
C SER A 14 -5.01 -1.17 -4.59
N PHE A 15 -4.42 -1.47 -3.43
CA PHE A 15 -5.18 -1.82 -2.23
C PHE A 15 -6.05 -0.67 -1.72
N ILE A 16 -5.55 0.57 -1.81
CA ILE A 16 -6.32 1.75 -1.43
C ILE A 16 -7.46 1.97 -2.42
N MET A 17 -7.21 1.85 -3.73
CA MET A 17 -8.24 1.94 -4.76
C MET A 17 -9.32 0.86 -4.61
N ILE A 18 -8.95 -0.40 -4.32
CA ILE A 18 -9.89 -1.47 -4.02
C ILE A 18 -10.74 -1.12 -2.78
N SER A 19 -10.12 -0.56 -1.75
CA SER A 19 -10.85 -0.10 -0.56
C SER A 19 -11.85 1.00 -0.93
N GLY A 20 -11.48 1.97 -1.75
CA GLY A 20 -12.37 3.02 -2.25
C GLY A 20 -13.56 2.44 -3.04
N CYS A 21 -13.26 1.53 -3.97
CA CYS A 21 -14.29 0.81 -4.73
C CYS A 21 -15.31 0.11 -3.82
N LEU A 22 -14.85 -0.56 -2.76
CA LEU A 22 -15.71 -1.34 -1.87
C LEU A 22 -16.45 -0.48 -0.84
N TYR A 23 -15.83 0.55 -0.32
CA TYR A 23 -16.39 1.35 0.78
C TYR A 23 -17.24 2.52 0.31
N LEU A 24 -17.02 3.05 -0.89
CA LEU A 24 -17.80 4.16 -1.44
C LEU A 24 -18.98 3.72 -2.34
N ASP A 25 -19.16 2.40 -2.57
CA ASP A 25 -20.25 1.86 -3.37
C ASP A 25 -21.62 2.36 -2.87
N SER A 26 -22.45 2.86 -3.79
CA SER A 26 -23.81 3.38 -3.54
C SER A 26 -24.76 2.36 -2.91
N LYS A 27 -24.49 1.06 -3.11
CA LYS A 27 -25.28 -0.02 -2.48
C LYS A 27 -25.05 -0.13 -0.97
N ARG A 28 -24.04 0.53 -0.42
CA ARG A 28 -23.78 0.55 1.03
C ARG A 28 -24.60 1.65 1.70
N THR A 29 -25.20 1.30 2.81
CA THR A 29 -25.77 2.25 3.76
C THR A 29 -24.83 2.38 4.95
N TRP A 30 -24.51 3.61 5.34
CA TRP A 30 -23.59 3.84 6.44
C TRP A 30 -24.32 4.00 7.76
N ASN A 31 -23.96 3.15 8.71
CA ASN A 31 -24.31 3.30 10.12
C ASN A 31 -22.99 3.45 10.90
N LEU A 32 -22.78 4.60 11.54
CA LEU A 32 -21.55 4.91 12.26
C LEU A 32 -21.20 3.86 13.33
N ARG A 33 -22.20 3.38 14.09
CA ARG A 33 -21.98 2.32 15.09
C ARG A 33 -21.47 1.04 14.45
N ARG A 34 -21.99 0.68 13.27
CA ARG A 34 -21.55 -0.52 12.53
C ARG A 34 -20.15 -0.32 11.94
N LEU A 35 -19.85 0.89 11.41
CA LEU A 35 -18.52 1.24 10.91
C LEU A 35 -17.47 1.06 11.99
N TRP A 36 -17.68 1.67 13.16
CA TRP A 36 -16.76 1.54 14.28
C TRP A 36 -16.61 0.08 14.73
N LYS A 37 -17.71 -0.62 15.03
CA LYS A 37 -17.65 -1.97 15.59
C LYS A 37 -17.14 -3.05 14.64
N ARG A 38 -17.45 -2.95 13.34
CA ARG A 38 -17.17 -4.03 12.38
C ARG A 38 -15.97 -3.74 11.46
N ASN A 39 -15.56 -2.49 11.32
CA ASN A 39 -14.47 -2.12 10.44
C ASN A 39 -13.30 -1.49 11.21
N ILE A 40 -13.52 -0.39 11.93
CA ILE A 40 -12.43 0.37 12.56
C ILE A 40 -11.83 -0.38 13.75
N LEU A 41 -12.66 -0.76 14.74
CA LEU A 41 -12.16 -1.40 15.96
C LEU A 41 -11.43 -2.73 15.72
N PRO A 42 -11.87 -3.64 14.83
CA PRO A 42 -11.11 -4.86 14.53
C PRO A 42 -9.73 -4.55 13.91
N ILE A 43 -9.62 -3.56 13.02
CA ILE A 43 -8.35 -3.15 12.43
C ILE A 43 -7.45 -2.50 13.49
N ALA A 44 -8.01 -1.64 14.34
CA ALA A 44 -7.28 -1.01 15.44
C ALA A 44 -6.78 -2.03 16.46
N ALA A 45 -7.61 -3.01 16.83
CA ALA A 45 -7.22 -4.11 17.71
C ALA A 45 -6.10 -4.95 17.09
N ALA A 46 -6.21 -5.29 15.80
CA ALA A 46 -5.16 -6.00 15.09
C ALA A 46 -3.86 -5.18 15.04
N TYR A 47 -3.94 -3.87 14.78
CA TYR A 47 -2.78 -2.99 14.80
C TYR A 47 -2.09 -2.97 16.15
N ILE A 48 -2.83 -2.75 17.24
CA ILE A 48 -2.29 -2.71 18.60
C ILE A 48 -1.66 -4.05 18.96
N PHE A 49 -2.37 -5.17 18.73
CA PHE A 49 -1.86 -6.51 19.00
C PHE A 49 -0.53 -6.78 18.28
N TRP A 50 -0.48 -6.56 16.96
CA TRP A 50 0.72 -6.84 16.19
C TRP A 50 1.86 -5.88 16.49
N GLN A 51 1.56 -4.62 16.81
CA GLN A 51 2.57 -3.66 17.24
C GLN A 51 3.24 -4.10 18.55
N MET A 52 2.43 -4.53 19.52
CA MET A 52 2.94 -5.09 20.78
C MET A 52 3.73 -6.38 20.54
N PHE A 53 3.19 -7.29 19.73
CA PHE A 53 3.85 -8.54 19.37
C PHE A 53 5.24 -8.30 18.74
N TYR A 54 5.33 -7.42 17.76
CA TYR A 54 6.61 -7.10 17.11
C TYR A 54 7.58 -6.37 18.05
N ALA A 55 7.08 -5.56 18.99
CA ALA A 55 7.92 -4.92 20.00
C ALA A 55 8.56 -5.97 20.93
N VAL A 56 7.76 -6.90 21.44
CA VAL A 56 8.22 -8.03 22.28
C VAL A 56 9.20 -8.92 21.49
N TYR A 57 8.82 -9.30 20.26
CA TYR A 57 9.68 -10.09 19.39
C TYR A 57 11.06 -9.47 19.21
N LYS A 58 11.15 -8.15 18.93
CA LYS A 58 12.43 -7.44 18.82
C LYS A 58 13.24 -7.41 20.13
N ILE A 59 12.57 -7.28 21.25
CA ILE A 59 13.23 -7.29 22.55
C ILE A 59 13.91 -8.64 22.79
N ILE A 60 13.22 -9.72 22.52
CA ILE A 60 13.72 -11.08 22.67
C ILE A 60 14.88 -11.33 21.71
N THR A 61 14.65 -11.10 20.42
CA THR A 61 15.59 -11.44 19.35
C THR A 61 16.85 -10.58 19.33
N ASN A 62 16.81 -9.36 19.88
CA ASN A 62 17.97 -8.48 19.99
C ASN A 62 18.70 -8.61 21.34
N GLY A 63 18.34 -9.60 22.18
CA GLY A 63 18.99 -9.83 23.47
C GLY A 63 18.82 -8.68 24.46
N THR A 64 17.80 -7.82 24.29
CA THR A 64 17.61 -6.65 25.16
C THR A 64 17.27 -7.06 26.59
N LEU A 65 16.62 -8.21 26.79
CA LEU A 65 16.31 -8.76 28.11
C LEU A 65 17.57 -9.02 28.95
N ALA A 66 18.65 -9.45 28.31
CA ALA A 66 19.93 -9.68 28.99
C ALA A 66 20.56 -8.40 29.57
N LYS A 67 20.13 -7.22 29.09
CA LYS A 67 20.57 -5.90 29.59
C LYS A 67 19.76 -5.39 30.79
N GLY A 68 18.82 -6.18 31.28
CA GLY A 68 17.96 -5.88 32.43
C GLY A 68 16.56 -5.38 32.07
N SER A 69 15.66 -5.52 33.02
CA SER A 69 14.22 -5.22 32.84
C SER A 69 13.95 -3.74 32.52
N LYS A 70 14.70 -2.82 33.12
CA LYS A 70 14.57 -1.38 32.84
C LYS A 70 14.91 -1.03 31.39
N ALA A 71 16.00 -1.61 30.86
CA ALA A 71 16.39 -1.44 29.47
C ALA A 71 15.35 -2.05 28.50
N ALA A 72 14.79 -3.20 28.84
CA ALA A 72 13.73 -3.84 28.08
C ALA A 72 12.47 -2.98 28.03
N LEU A 73 12.05 -2.39 29.16
CA LEU A 73 10.87 -1.50 29.23
C LEU A 73 11.06 -0.25 28.37
N VAL A 74 12.20 0.41 28.47
CA VAL A 74 12.50 1.60 27.64
C VAL A 74 12.47 1.25 26.16
N LYS A 75 13.09 0.14 25.76
CA LYS A 75 13.05 -0.30 24.34
C LYS A 75 11.66 -0.70 23.89
N PHE A 76 10.85 -1.30 24.75
CA PHE A 76 9.45 -1.60 24.47
C PHE A 76 8.66 -0.33 24.14
N MET A 77 8.77 0.72 24.96
CA MET A 77 8.12 2.00 24.72
C MET A 77 8.58 2.63 23.39
N VAL A 78 9.89 2.57 23.10
CA VAL A 78 10.44 3.06 21.82
C VAL A 78 9.90 2.23 20.63
N TYR A 79 9.78 0.91 20.75
CA TYR A 79 9.27 0.07 19.67
C TYR A 79 7.76 0.24 19.46
N ILE A 80 6.98 0.50 20.51
CA ILE A 80 5.55 0.81 20.40
C ILE A 80 5.34 2.20 19.77
N SER A 81 6.15 3.20 20.11
CA SER A 81 6.01 4.55 19.54
C SER A 81 6.36 4.63 18.06
N LYS A 82 7.17 3.68 17.55
CA LYS A 82 7.54 3.57 16.13
C LYS A 82 6.86 2.36 15.53
N SER A 83 5.86 2.58 14.68
CA SER A 83 5.23 1.47 13.94
C SER A 83 6.24 0.56 13.28
N TYR A 84 6.02 -0.76 13.36
CA TYR A 84 6.82 -1.69 12.59
C TYR A 84 6.68 -1.37 11.09
N PHE A 85 7.76 -1.48 10.32
CA PHE A 85 7.92 -0.88 8.99
C PHE A 85 6.75 -1.13 8.00
N HIS A 86 5.96 -2.19 8.15
CA HIS A 86 4.83 -2.48 7.28
C HIS A 86 3.47 -2.12 7.91
N LEU A 87 3.37 -2.00 9.24
CA LEU A 87 2.09 -1.77 9.92
C LEU A 87 1.51 -0.36 9.70
N TRP A 88 2.27 0.58 9.11
CA TRP A 88 1.82 1.95 8.84
C TRP A 88 0.54 2.02 8.00
N TYR A 89 0.28 0.98 7.20
CA TYR A 89 -0.91 0.92 6.36
C TYR A 89 -2.21 0.83 7.18
N LEU A 90 -2.19 0.21 8.37
CA LEU A 90 -3.39 0.06 9.20
C LEU A 90 -3.89 1.38 9.79
N PRO A 91 -3.07 2.23 10.45
CA PRO A 91 -3.51 3.55 10.87
C PRO A 91 -3.96 4.44 9.70
N MET A 92 -3.28 4.36 8.55
CA MET A 92 -3.70 5.06 7.34
C MET A 92 -5.09 4.59 6.86
N LEU A 93 -5.32 3.28 6.82
CA LEU A 93 -6.63 2.72 6.45
C LEU A 93 -7.73 3.11 7.46
N ILE A 94 -7.42 3.13 8.75
CA ILE A 94 -8.35 3.62 9.79
C ILE A 94 -8.72 5.08 9.51
N GLY A 95 -7.75 5.93 9.18
CA GLY A 95 -8.01 7.34 8.81
C GLY A 95 -8.95 7.46 7.61
N LEU A 96 -8.76 6.66 6.57
CA LEU A 96 -9.66 6.61 5.41
C LEU A 96 -11.06 6.13 5.79
N LEU A 97 -11.17 5.13 6.67
CA LEU A 97 -12.47 4.62 7.12
C LEU A 97 -13.24 5.64 7.96
N ILE A 98 -12.55 6.44 8.78
CA ILE A 98 -13.19 7.51 9.57
C ILE A 98 -13.86 8.53 8.67
N ILE A 99 -13.21 8.94 7.58
CA ILE A 99 -13.76 9.96 6.66
C ILE A 99 -14.73 9.36 5.63
N THR A 100 -14.77 8.03 5.47
CA THR A 100 -15.57 7.34 4.45
C THR A 100 -17.04 7.76 4.41
N PRO A 101 -17.79 7.91 5.52
CA PRO A 101 -19.20 8.32 5.44
C PRO A 101 -19.39 9.68 4.77
N MET A 102 -18.49 10.63 5.04
CA MET A 102 -18.52 11.97 4.42
C MET A 102 -18.19 11.88 2.93
N LEU A 103 -17.17 11.12 2.56
CA LEU A 103 -16.81 10.90 1.16
C LEU A 103 -17.93 10.18 0.40
N TRP A 104 -18.60 9.22 1.05
CA TRP A 104 -19.70 8.48 0.46
C TRP A 104 -20.88 9.40 0.08
N GLU A 105 -21.26 10.33 0.95
CA GLU A 105 -22.28 11.34 0.66
C GLU A 105 -21.89 12.22 -0.53
N ILE A 106 -20.61 12.62 -0.62
CA ILE A 106 -20.10 13.45 -1.71
C ILE A 106 -20.17 12.69 -3.04
N VAL A 107 -19.60 11.47 -3.11
CA VAL A 107 -19.48 10.72 -4.36
C VAL A 107 -20.82 10.18 -4.85
N ASN A 108 -21.78 9.93 -3.95
CA ASN A 108 -23.12 9.44 -4.30
C ASN A 108 -24.16 10.57 -4.44
N SER A 109 -23.74 11.83 -4.36
CA SER A 109 -24.61 12.99 -4.62
C SER A 109 -24.96 13.11 -6.11
N ALA A 110 -25.94 13.95 -6.44
CA ALA A 110 -26.32 14.23 -7.83
C ALA A 110 -25.14 14.76 -8.69
N ARG A 111 -24.12 15.36 -8.06
CA ARG A 111 -22.90 15.84 -8.72
C ARG A 111 -21.67 14.98 -8.38
N GLY A 112 -21.86 13.77 -7.88
CA GLY A 112 -20.77 12.92 -7.38
C GLY A 112 -19.64 12.76 -8.37
N LYS A 113 -19.94 12.49 -9.65
CA LYS A 113 -18.91 12.37 -10.70
C LYS A 113 -18.05 13.63 -10.82
N GLN A 114 -18.66 14.81 -10.80
CA GLN A 114 -17.92 16.09 -10.92
C GLN A 114 -17.00 16.31 -9.68
N TRP A 115 -17.49 15.96 -8.50
CA TRP A 115 -16.68 16.05 -7.27
C TRP A 115 -15.51 15.07 -7.27
N GLU A 116 -15.71 13.85 -7.74
CA GLU A 116 -14.63 12.88 -7.88
C GLU A 116 -13.57 13.35 -8.89
N GLU A 117 -13.99 13.81 -10.08
CA GLU A 117 -13.09 14.36 -11.09
C GLU A 117 -12.30 15.56 -10.54
N TYR A 118 -12.95 16.48 -9.83
CA TYR A 118 -12.31 17.62 -9.18
C TYR A 118 -11.27 17.17 -8.15
N MET A 119 -11.61 16.23 -7.27
CA MET A 119 -10.69 15.71 -6.26
C MET A 119 -9.52 14.94 -6.88
N ILE A 120 -9.73 14.22 -7.98
CA ILE A 120 -8.67 13.55 -8.72
C ILE A 120 -7.70 14.59 -9.34
N VAL A 121 -8.23 15.68 -9.88
CA VAL A 121 -7.41 16.78 -10.42
C VAL A 121 -6.61 17.44 -9.30
N LEU A 122 -7.22 17.75 -8.16
CA LEU A 122 -6.51 18.28 -6.99
C LEU A 122 -5.40 17.32 -6.53
N PHE A 123 -5.67 16.02 -6.49
CA PHE A 123 -4.70 15.01 -6.13
C PHE A 123 -3.51 14.98 -7.09
N LEU A 124 -3.77 15.06 -8.40
CA LEU A 124 -2.71 15.14 -9.41
C LEU A 124 -1.87 16.41 -9.29
N VAL A 125 -2.53 17.56 -9.18
CA VAL A 125 -1.86 18.87 -9.20
C VAL A 125 -1.13 19.17 -7.90
N PHE A 126 -1.72 18.85 -6.76
CA PHE A 126 -1.18 19.23 -5.45
C PHE A 126 -0.42 18.13 -4.71
N GLN A 127 -0.56 16.87 -5.15
CA GLN A 127 0.16 15.77 -4.52
C GLN A 127 1.14 15.10 -5.49
N ILE A 128 0.64 14.56 -6.61
CA ILE A 128 1.43 13.70 -7.50
C ILE A 128 2.50 14.51 -8.24
N LEU A 129 2.14 15.64 -8.84
CA LEU A 129 3.08 16.48 -9.59
C LEU A 129 4.19 17.06 -8.69
N PRO A 130 3.88 17.70 -7.56
CA PRO A 130 4.91 18.25 -6.68
C PRO A 130 5.86 17.19 -6.13
N TYR A 131 5.33 16.05 -5.67
CA TYR A 131 6.18 14.95 -5.21
C TYR A 131 7.11 14.43 -6.31
N THR A 132 6.62 14.34 -7.54
CA THR A 132 7.45 13.95 -8.68
C THR A 132 8.55 14.97 -8.96
N ILE A 133 8.17 16.26 -9.01
CA ILE A 133 9.09 17.38 -9.30
C ILE A 133 10.18 17.50 -8.24
N ASN A 134 9.85 17.24 -6.96
CA ASN A 134 10.79 17.37 -5.85
C ASN A 134 12.05 16.48 -5.98
N TYR A 135 11.97 15.40 -6.74
CA TYR A 135 13.14 14.53 -6.99
C TYR A 135 14.06 15.00 -8.10
N PHE A 136 13.71 16.08 -8.81
CA PHE A 136 14.54 16.64 -9.86
C PHE A 136 15.24 17.92 -9.39
N PRO A 137 16.47 18.19 -9.83
CA PRO A 137 17.23 19.38 -9.44
C PRO A 137 16.76 20.61 -10.22
N LEU A 138 15.54 21.07 -9.96
CA LEU A 138 14.96 22.26 -10.60
C LEU A 138 15.18 23.49 -9.73
N PRO A 139 15.61 24.62 -10.27
CA PRO A 139 15.99 25.81 -9.49
C PRO A 139 14.83 26.48 -8.74
N TRP A 140 13.60 26.25 -9.18
CA TRP A 140 12.37 26.84 -8.61
C TRP A 140 11.57 25.90 -7.73
N LYS A 141 12.01 24.65 -7.54
CA LYS A 141 11.24 23.63 -6.82
C LYS A 141 10.99 24.00 -5.36
N ASP A 142 12.00 24.61 -4.68
CA ASP A 142 11.89 24.91 -3.25
C ASP A 142 10.79 25.96 -3.00
N HIS A 143 10.66 26.96 -3.87
CA HIS A 143 9.54 27.94 -3.78
C HIS A 143 8.16 27.29 -3.93
N ILE A 144 8.04 26.31 -4.85
CA ILE A 144 6.76 25.56 -5.00
C ILE A 144 6.50 24.73 -3.76
N MET A 145 7.52 24.05 -3.19
CA MET A 145 7.36 23.26 -1.98
C MET A 145 6.96 24.13 -0.79
N ASP A 146 7.53 25.33 -0.64
CA ASP A 146 7.18 26.27 0.42
C ASP A 146 5.71 26.72 0.30
N ILE A 147 5.24 27.05 -0.91
CA ILE A 147 3.84 27.39 -1.17
C ILE A 147 2.92 26.20 -0.79
N LEU A 148 3.27 25.01 -1.22
CA LEU A 148 2.48 23.81 -0.92
C LEU A 148 2.45 23.48 0.57
N GLN A 149 3.55 23.66 1.29
CA GLN A 149 3.57 23.52 2.75
C GLN A 149 2.62 24.51 3.44
N THR A 150 2.51 25.72 2.91
CA THR A 150 1.58 26.73 3.43
C THR A 150 0.12 26.37 3.15
N VAL A 151 -0.18 25.88 1.95
CA VAL A 151 -1.54 25.45 1.53
C VAL A 151 -1.97 24.14 2.20
N GLN A 152 -1.01 23.31 2.65
CA GLN A 152 -1.25 21.99 3.26
C GLN A 152 -2.23 21.11 2.48
N PRO A 153 -2.05 20.91 1.19
CA PRO A 153 -3.00 20.17 0.36
C PRO A 153 -3.15 18.70 0.78
N GLU A 154 -2.17 18.15 1.51
CA GLU A 154 -2.20 16.77 2.03
C GLU A 154 -3.39 16.50 2.94
N MET A 155 -3.94 17.52 3.60
CA MET A 155 -5.17 17.40 4.40
C MET A 155 -6.38 16.96 3.58
N VAL A 156 -6.38 17.24 2.27
CA VAL A 156 -7.52 16.96 1.38
C VAL A 156 -7.17 15.90 0.34
N THR A 157 -5.92 15.81 -0.07
CA THR A 157 -5.50 14.94 -1.18
C THR A 157 -4.90 13.62 -0.72
N GLY A 158 -3.79 13.57 -0.03
CA GLY A 158 -3.16 12.37 0.53
C GLY A 158 -3.59 11.02 -0.11
N TYR A 159 -3.75 9.98 0.69
CA TYR A 159 -4.28 8.69 0.22
C TYR A 159 -5.78 8.70 -0.12
N ILE A 160 -6.51 9.77 0.25
CA ILE A 160 -7.90 9.99 -0.16
C ILE A 160 -7.99 10.06 -1.68
N GLY A 161 -7.00 10.65 -2.36
CA GLY A 161 -6.95 10.70 -3.81
C GLY A 161 -7.02 9.34 -4.48
N TYR A 162 -6.22 8.37 -4.00
CA TYR A 162 -6.30 6.97 -4.48
C TYR A 162 -7.61 6.29 -4.11
N PHE A 163 -8.15 6.59 -2.95
CA PHE A 163 -9.41 6.01 -2.47
C PHE A 163 -10.58 6.43 -3.38
N ILE A 164 -10.66 7.71 -3.72
CA ILE A 164 -11.67 8.25 -4.65
C ILE A 164 -11.39 7.77 -6.07
N LEU A 165 -10.14 7.77 -6.52
CA LEU A 165 -9.77 7.27 -7.84
C LEU A 165 -10.23 5.82 -8.03
N GLY A 166 -10.10 4.98 -7.00
CA GLY A 166 -10.57 3.60 -7.03
C GLY A 166 -12.08 3.49 -7.22
N HIS A 167 -12.87 4.31 -6.53
CA HIS A 167 -14.32 4.39 -6.74
C HIS A 167 -14.64 4.89 -8.15
N TYR A 168 -14.04 5.99 -8.59
CA TYR A 168 -14.23 6.55 -9.92
C TYR A 168 -13.94 5.53 -11.02
N LEU A 169 -12.77 4.92 -11.00
CA LEU A 169 -12.36 3.92 -11.99
C LEU A 169 -13.23 2.64 -11.94
N SER A 170 -13.83 2.29 -10.80
CA SER A 170 -14.72 1.15 -10.70
C SER A 170 -16.13 1.45 -11.19
N HIS A 171 -16.63 2.65 -10.92
CA HIS A 171 -18.02 3.04 -11.13
C HIS A 171 -18.28 3.62 -12.54
N TYR A 172 -17.31 4.38 -13.07
CA TYR A 172 -17.44 4.99 -14.39
C TYR A 172 -16.60 4.24 -15.44
N GLU A 173 -17.11 4.26 -16.67
CA GLU A 173 -16.36 3.72 -17.81
C GLU A 173 -15.32 4.72 -18.29
N VAL A 174 -14.10 4.24 -18.44
CA VAL A 174 -12.98 5.00 -18.98
C VAL A 174 -12.90 4.72 -20.49
N SER A 175 -12.75 5.75 -21.31
CA SER A 175 -12.61 5.56 -22.75
C SER A 175 -11.40 4.67 -23.07
N LYS A 176 -11.51 3.84 -24.11
CA LYS A 176 -10.42 2.94 -24.53
C LYS A 176 -9.11 3.68 -24.82
N LYS A 177 -9.18 4.90 -25.35
CA LYS A 177 -8.01 5.74 -25.62
C LYS A 177 -7.30 6.12 -24.31
N LEU A 178 -8.07 6.53 -23.28
CA LEU A 178 -7.52 6.91 -21.99
C LEU A 178 -6.99 5.68 -21.23
N GLU A 179 -7.70 4.54 -21.28
CA GLU A 179 -7.22 3.27 -20.72
C GLU A 179 -5.86 2.88 -21.28
N TYR A 180 -5.72 2.93 -22.60
CA TYR A 180 -4.45 2.61 -23.28
C TYR A 180 -3.33 3.60 -22.93
N LEU A 181 -3.67 4.89 -22.85
CA LEU A 181 -2.72 5.93 -22.41
C LEU A 181 -2.21 5.66 -21.00
N VAL A 182 -3.10 5.27 -20.07
CA VAL A 182 -2.72 4.94 -18.69
C VAL A 182 -1.77 3.74 -18.67
N TYR A 183 -2.03 2.69 -19.46
CA TYR A 183 -1.14 1.52 -19.53
C TYR A 183 0.24 1.89 -20.09
N VAL A 184 0.29 2.64 -21.19
CA VAL A 184 1.55 3.06 -21.81
C VAL A 184 2.36 3.94 -20.87
N LEU A 185 1.72 4.96 -20.25
CA LEU A 185 2.37 5.83 -19.28
C LEU A 185 2.82 5.04 -18.04
N GLY A 186 1.99 4.12 -17.54
CA GLY A 186 2.35 3.27 -16.41
C GLY A 186 3.64 2.49 -16.66
N VAL A 187 3.75 1.82 -17.81
CA VAL A 187 4.95 1.05 -18.16
C VAL A 187 6.16 1.96 -18.38
N ILE A 188 6.02 3.04 -19.17
CA ILE A 188 7.14 3.94 -19.47
C ILE A 188 7.66 4.60 -18.20
N LEU A 189 6.76 5.17 -17.38
CA LEU A 189 7.17 5.90 -16.19
C LEU A 189 7.78 5.00 -15.12
N ILE A 190 7.25 3.77 -14.92
CA ILE A 190 7.84 2.86 -13.93
C ILE A 190 9.23 2.39 -14.37
N LEU A 191 9.44 2.08 -15.65
CA LEU A 191 10.76 1.70 -16.17
C LEU A 191 11.76 2.87 -16.08
N ALA A 192 11.32 4.07 -16.42
CA ALA A 192 12.14 5.27 -16.27
C ALA A 192 12.52 5.53 -14.80
N ALA A 193 11.55 5.42 -13.88
CA ALA A 193 11.78 5.58 -12.45
C ALA A 193 12.75 4.52 -11.88
N ILE A 194 12.65 3.26 -12.32
CA ILE A 194 13.58 2.20 -11.94
C ILE A 194 15.00 2.54 -12.45
N GLY A 195 15.12 3.01 -13.69
CA GLY A 195 16.40 3.45 -14.27
C GLY A 195 17.01 4.62 -13.51
N LEU A 196 16.20 5.65 -13.18
CA LEU A 196 16.65 6.80 -12.39
C LEU A 196 17.08 6.40 -10.98
N CYS A 197 16.33 5.52 -10.30
CA CYS A 197 16.72 4.97 -9.01
C CYS A 197 18.05 4.20 -9.09
N TYR A 198 18.25 3.42 -10.14
CA TYR A 198 19.50 2.69 -10.35
C TYR A 198 20.68 3.63 -10.53
N ILE A 199 20.58 4.59 -11.45
CA ILE A 199 21.64 5.59 -11.74
C ILE A 199 21.97 6.41 -10.48
N SER A 200 20.94 6.89 -9.79
CA SER A 200 21.12 7.69 -8.57
C SER A 200 21.73 6.87 -7.42
N SER A 201 21.38 5.60 -7.30
CA SER A 201 21.97 4.69 -6.32
C SER A 201 23.46 4.44 -6.60
N GLN A 202 23.85 4.29 -7.87
CA GLN A 202 25.26 4.14 -8.26
C GLN A 202 26.07 5.39 -7.92
N LYS A 203 25.52 6.58 -8.21
CA LYS A 203 26.19 7.86 -7.92
C LYS A 203 26.34 8.15 -6.44
N SER A 204 25.34 7.80 -5.63
CA SER A 204 25.32 8.12 -4.19
C SER A 204 25.94 7.04 -3.30
N GLY A 205 26.19 5.85 -3.83
CA GLY A 205 26.64 4.68 -3.05
C GLY A 205 25.59 4.16 -2.04
N LYS A 206 24.36 4.67 -2.12
CA LYS A 206 23.23 4.30 -1.22
C LYS A 206 22.01 3.90 -2.02
N PRO A 207 21.17 2.97 -1.56
CA PRO A 207 19.97 2.58 -2.26
C PRO A 207 18.95 3.74 -2.27
N ILE A 208 18.63 4.26 -3.46
CA ILE A 208 17.62 5.28 -3.69
C ILE A 208 16.39 4.62 -4.30
N GLN A 209 15.20 4.94 -3.75
CA GLN A 209 13.91 4.37 -4.16
C GLN A 209 12.84 5.44 -4.40
N SER A 210 13.22 6.71 -4.37
CA SER A 210 12.30 7.85 -4.34
C SER A 210 11.49 8.03 -5.62
N PHE A 211 12.06 7.74 -6.80
CA PHE A 211 11.41 8.02 -8.08
C PHE A 211 10.18 7.14 -8.39
N TYR A 212 9.99 6.03 -7.68
CA TYR A 212 8.81 5.16 -7.83
C TYR A 212 7.95 5.09 -6.56
N GLU A 213 8.00 6.08 -5.69
CA GLU A 213 7.11 6.15 -4.54
C GLU A 213 5.64 6.34 -4.94
N ASN A 214 4.73 6.04 -4.00
CA ASN A 214 3.29 6.03 -4.28
C ASN A 214 2.75 7.37 -4.80
N TYR A 215 3.33 8.50 -4.36
CA TYR A 215 2.90 9.84 -4.77
C TYR A 215 3.64 10.39 -5.97
N THR A 216 4.42 9.58 -6.68
CA THR A 216 5.04 9.98 -7.95
C THR A 216 4.13 9.64 -9.13
N LEU A 217 4.36 10.30 -10.26
CA LEU A 217 3.68 9.96 -11.54
C LEU A 217 3.87 8.48 -11.87
N ALA A 218 5.06 7.92 -11.65
CA ALA A 218 5.31 6.50 -11.87
C ALA A 218 4.43 5.61 -10.99
N GLY A 219 4.34 5.89 -9.69
CA GLY A 219 3.48 5.16 -8.76
C GLY A 219 2.00 5.30 -9.09
N PHE A 220 1.57 6.51 -9.44
CA PHE A 220 0.19 6.82 -9.82
C PHE A 220 -0.26 6.04 -11.06
N PHE A 221 0.45 6.18 -12.19
CA PHE A 221 0.07 5.53 -13.44
C PHE A 221 0.24 4.01 -13.36
N TRP A 222 1.29 3.52 -12.68
CA TRP A 222 1.50 2.08 -12.50
C TRP A 222 0.41 1.43 -11.66
N GLY A 223 0.05 2.03 -10.53
CA GLY A 223 -1.06 1.57 -9.69
C GLY A 223 -2.41 1.61 -10.41
N SER A 224 -2.70 2.70 -11.13
CA SER A 224 -3.91 2.86 -11.93
C SER A 224 -3.99 1.85 -13.08
N SER A 225 -2.85 1.54 -13.72
CA SER A 225 -2.76 0.52 -14.77
C SER A 225 -3.15 -0.86 -14.25
N PHE A 226 -2.60 -1.27 -13.09
CA PHE A 226 -2.96 -2.55 -12.47
C PHE A 226 -4.45 -2.61 -12.11
N PHE A 227 -4.99 -1.56 -11.50
CA PHE A 227 -6.39 -1.51 -11.14
C PHE A 227 -7.31 -1.66 -12.38
N LEU A 228 -7.05 -0.89 -13.42
CA LEU A 228 -7.81 -0.96 -14.68
C LEU A 228 -7.66 -2.32 -15.38
N PHE A 229 -6.45 -2.89 -15.39
CA PHE A 229 -6.22 -4.21 -15.97
C PHE A 229 -7.05 -5.29 -15.26
N PHE A 230 -7.05 -5.31 -13.94
CA PHE A 230 -7.87 -6.25 -13.18
C PHE A 230 -9.37 -6.01 -13.40
N LYS A 231 -9.83 -4.74 -13.37
CA LYS A 231 -11.24 -4.40 -13.63
C LYS A 231 -11.68 -4.83 -15.04
N ASN A 232 -10.90 -4.52 -16.07
CA ASN A 232 -11.36 -4.63 -17.45
C ASN A 232 -11.06 -5.99 -18.09
N HIS A 233 -10.09 -6.73 -17.58
CA HIS A 233 -9.65 -8.02 -18.14
C HIS A 233 -9.82 -9.18 -17.17
N VAL A 234 -9.24 -9.10 -15.98
CA VAL A 234 -9.24 -10.24 -15.04
C VAL A 234 -10.64 -10.50 -14.47
N SER A 235 -11.40 -9.46 -14.13
CA SER A 235 -12.76 -9.60 -13.58
C SER A 235 -13.76 -10.23 -14.58
N LYS A 236 -13.46 -10.18 -15.88
CA LYS A 236 -14.29 -10.76 -16.95
C LYS A 236 -14.00 -12.23 -17.23
N ILE A 237 -12.96 -12.79 -16.64
CA ILE A 237 -12.64 -14.20 -16.76
C ILE A 237 -13.72 -15.01 -16.05
N LYS A 238 -14.34 -15.92 -16.79
CA LYS A 238 -15.33 -16.84 -16.22
C LYS A 238 -14.60 -17.94 -15.46
N TRP A 239 -14.64 -17.85 -14.14
CA TRP A 239 -14.12 -18.88 -13.27
C TRP A 239 -15.17 -19.96 -13.02
N ASN A 240 -14.75 -21.22 -12.90
CA ASN A 240 -15.66 -22.24 -12.42
C ASN A 240 -15.84 -22.10 -10.89
N GLU A 241 -16.92 -22.66 -10.35
CA GLU A 241 -17.31 -22.52 -8.94
C GLU A 241 -16.17 -22.92 -7.96
N LYS A 242 -15.40 -23.96 -8.31
CA LYS A 242 -14.28 -24.45 -7.50
C LYS A 242 -13.11 -23.44 -7.49
N GLN A 243 -12.83 -22.81 -8.62
CA GLN A 243 -11.79 -21.78 -8.75
C GLN A 243 -12.21 -20.52 -7.99
N GLU A 244 -13.46 -20.07 -8.13
CA GLU A 244 -14.01 -18.92 -7.42
C GLU A 244 -13.92 -19.10 -5.91
N LYS A 245 -14.36 -20.25 -5.38
CA LYS A 245 -14.22 -20.58 -3.96
C LYS A 245 -12.77 -20.52 -3.47
N ARG A 246 -11.82 -21.02 -4.28
CA ARG A 246 -10.38 -20.95 -3.94
C ARG A 246 -9.86 -19.50 -3.91
N ILE A 247 -10.21 -18.71 -4.93
CA ILE A 247 -9.80 -17.30 -5.01
C ILE A 247 -10.38 -16.51 -3.82
N CYS A 248 -11.66 -16.67 -3.52
CA CYS A 248 -12.30 -16.04 -2.36
C CYS A 248 -11.66 -16.47 -1.04
N TYR A 249 -11.31 -17.75 -0.90
CA TYR A 249 -10.61 -18.25 0.28
C TYR A 249 -9.22 -17.62 0.43
N LEU A 250 -8.43 -17.58 -0.65
CA LEU A 250 -7.12 -16.90 -0.66
C LEU A 250 -7.26 -15.40 -0.34
N GLY A 251 -8.26 -14.74 -0.93
CA GLY A 251 -8.59 -13.34 -0.62
C GLY A 251 -8.86 -13.13 0.87
N SER A 252 -9.58 -14.06 1.51
CA SER A 252 -9.87 -14.01 2.95
C SER A 252 -8.63 -14.22 3.84
N CYS A 253 -7.52 -14.71 3.29
CA CYS A 253 -6.25 -14.89 4.00
C CYS A 253 -5.31 -13.70 3.86
N THR A 254 -5.54 -12.79 2.90
CA THR A 254 -4.59 -11.71 2.56
C THR A 254 -4.27 -10.78 3.73
N PHE A 255 -5.26 -10.44 4.55
CA PHE A 255 -5.04 -9.61 5.74
C PHE A 255 -4.12 -10.29 6.76
N GLY A 256 -4.33 -11.59 7.01
CA GLY A 256 -3.45 -12.36 7.90
C GLY A 256 -2.02 -12.48 7.34
N ILE A 257 -1.89 -12.73 6.03
CA ILE A 257 -0.59 -12.76 5.34
C ILE A 257 0.13 -11.42 5.49
N TYR A 258 -0.59 -10.31 5.27
CA TYR A 258 -0.05 -8.97 5.48
C TYR A 258 0.48 -8.76 6.90
N LEU A 259 -0.19 -9.26 7.91
CA LEU A 259 0.23 -9.10 9.31
C LEU A 259 1.47 -9.95 9.66
N ILE A 260 1.59 -11.16 9.12
CA ILE A 260 2.62 -12.14 9.52
C ILE A 260 3.84 -12.21 8.61
N HIS A 261 3.77 -11.76 7.35
CA HIS A 261 4.85 -11.96 6.37
C HIS A 261 6.20 -11.38 6.82
N ALA A 262 6.17 -10.27 7.56
CA ALA A 262 7.39 -9.64 8.06
C ALA A 262 8.08 -10.47 9.15
N LEU A 263 7.31 -11.18 9.98
CA LEU A 263 7.83 -12.15 10.94
C LEU A 263 8.48 -13.33 10.21
N ILE A 264 7.79 -13.90 9.23
CA ILE A 264 8.32 -15.01 8.44
C ILE A 264 9.63 -14.60 7.74
N ARG A 265 9.66 -13.42 7.13
CA ARG A 265 10.88 -12.88 6.51
C ARG A 265 12.03 -12.76 7.51
N ASP A 266 11.78 -12.24 8.72
CA ASP A 266 12.84 -12.09 9.73
C ASP A 266 13.34 -13.44 10.26
N ILE A 267 12.43 -14.41 10.45
CA ILE A 267 12.80 -15.77 10.83
C ILE A 267 13.68 -16.42 9.76
N LEU A 268 13.29 -16.34 8.49
CA LEU A 268 14.07 -16.88 7.38
C LEU A 268 15.48 -16.25 7.33
N HIS A 269 15.54 -14.93 7.44
CA HIS A 269 16.83 -14.23 7.48
C HIS A 269 17.74 -14.69 8.64
N ARG A 270 17.16 -14.93 9.84
CA ARG A 270 17.92 -15.40 11.01
C ARG A 270 18.47 -16.81 10.87
N ILE A 271 17.82 -17.66 10.08
CA ILE A 271 18.32 -19.02 9.77
C ILE A 271 19.18 -19.05 8.50
N GLY A 272 19.59 -17.88 7.97
CA GLY A 272 20.50 -17.76 6.83
C GLY A 272 19.81 -17.86 5.47
N ILE A 273 18.48 -17.84 5.42
CA ILE A 273 17.71 -17.85 4.17
C ILE A 273 17.35 -16.41 3.78
N ASP A 274 18.13 -15.82 2.90
CA ASP A 274 17.92 -14.45 2.40
C ASP A 274 18.20 -14.32 0.89
N SER A 275 18.15 -13.10 0.38
CA SER A 275 18.37 -12.84 -1.05
C SER A 275 19.82 -13.05 -1.52
N MET A 276 20.75 -13.29 -0.59
CA MET A 276 22.17 -13.58 -0.88
C MET A 276 22.47 -15.08 -0.92
N MET A 277 21.49 -15.93 -0.59
CA MET A 277 21.65 -17.40 -0.54
C MET A 277 21.97 -18.00 -1.93
N ILE A 278 21.57 -17.35 -3.00
CA ILE A 278 21.85 -17.75 -4.38
C ILE A 278 22.64 -16.63 -5.05
N SER A 279 23.73 -16.96 -5.74
CA SER A 279 24.59 -15.99 -6.44
C SER A 279 23.81 -15.10 -7.43
N ASN A 280 22.74 -15.65 -8.05
CA ASN A 280 21.89 -14.90 -8.94
C ASN A 280 20.70 -14.29 -8.18
N THR A 281 20.81 -13.03 -7.80
CA THR A 281 19.76 -12.28 -7.09
C THR A 281 18.47 -12.15 -7.90
N ALA A 282 18.51 -12.25 -9.23
CA ALA A 282 17.31 -12.24 -10.07
C ALA A 282 16.43 -13.48 -9.86
N ILE A 283 17.00 -14.59 -9.44
CA ILE A 283 16.29 -15.83 -9.09
C ILE A 283 16.00 -15.85 -7.58
N ALA A 284 16.98 -15.45 -6.76
CA ALA A 284 16.87 -15.50 -5.30
C ALA A 284 15.69 -14.69 -4.77
N ILE A 285 15.47 -13.46 -5.29
CA ILE A 285 14.40 -12.59 -4.82
C ILE A 285 12.99 -13.15 -5.08
N PRO A 286 12.61 -13.58 -6.30
CA PRO A 286 11.32 -14.21 -6.52
C PRO A 286 11.11 -15.49 -5.72
N LEU A 287 12.13 -16.32 -5.58
CA LEU A 287 12.06 -17.53 -4.77
C LEU A 287 11.78 -17.21 -3.29
N LEU A 288 12.52 -16.25 -2.73
CA LEU A 288 12.34 -15.81 -1.35
C LEU A 288 10.92 -15.21 -1.13
N ILE A 289 10.45 -14.37 -2.05
CA ILE A 289 9.09 -13.80 -1.99
C ILE A 289 8.04 -14.90 -2.00
N THR A 290 8.18 -15.87 -2.91
CA THR A 290 7.26 -17.01 -3.01
C THR A 290 7.28 -17.83 -1.72
N MET A 291 8.45 -18.11 -1.17
CA MET A 291 8.60 -18.84 0.09
C MET A 291 7.95 -18.10 1.27
N ILE A 292 8.19 -16.79 1.40
CA ILE A 292 7.55 -15.96 2.42
C ILE A 292 6.02 -16.00 2.26
N PHE A 293 5.51 -15.90 1.04
CA PHE A 293 4.08 -15.95 0.76
C PHE A 293 3.48 -17.29 1.15
N VAL A 294 4.06 -18.40 0.72
CA VAL A 294 3.57 -19.77 1.00
C VAL A 294 3.59 -20.06 2.49
N LEU A 295 4.68 -19.73 3.19
CA LEU A 295 4.79 -19.94 4.63
C LEU A 295 3.81 -19.05 5.41
N SER A 296 3.63 -17.79 4.99
CA SER A 296 2.64 -16.88 5.60
C SER A 296 1.22 -17.38 5.38
N LEU A 297 0.90 -17.86 4.18
CA LEU A 297 -0.40 -18.46 3.88
C LEU A 297 -0.64 -19.70 4.74
N ALA A 298 0.33 -20.62 4.83
CA ALA A 298 0.22 -21.82 5.66
C ALA A 298 -0.02 -21.46 7.12
N ALA A 299 0.73 -20.50 7.69
CA ALA A 299 0.54 -20.02 9.05
C ALA A 299 -0.86 -19.45 9.27
N VAL A 300 -1.36 -18.62 8.35
CA VAL A 300 -2.72 -18.06 8.43
C VAL A 300 -3.79 -19.15 8.35
N MET A 301 -3.59 -20.15 7.48
CA MET A 301 -4.52 -21.29 7.36
C MET A 301 -4.59 -22.10 8.65
N ILE A 302 -3.47 -22.26 9.36
CA ILE A 302 -3.41 -22.94 10.67
C ILE A 302 -4.13 -22.08 11.73
N ILE A 303 -3.82 -20.78 11.81
CA ILE A 303 -4.44 -19.85 12.76
C ILE A 303 -5.96 -19.81 12.59
N LYS A 304 -6.46 -19.82 11.34
CA LYS A 304 -7.91 -19.86 11.07
C LYS A 304 -8.62 -21.13 11.53
N LYS A 305 -7.90 -22.21 11.83
CA LYS A 305 -8.48 -23.44 12.38
C LYS A 305 -8.58 -23.42 13.91
N ILE A 306 -7.92 -22.48 14.56
CA ILE A 306 -8.01 -22.30 16.01
C ILE A 306 -9.33 -21.56 16.29
N PRO A 307 -10.24 -22.13 17.11
CA PRO A 307 -11.56 -21.57 17.37
C PRO A 307 -11.50 -20.23 18.13
#